data_1850be32c9c9d09e1311cff245b99d75
#
_entry.id   1850be32c9c9d09e1311cff245b99d75
#
_cell.length_a   1.000
_cell.length_b   1.000
_cell.length_c   1.000
_cell.angle_alpha   90.00
_cell.angle_beta   90.00
_cell.angle_gamma   90.00
#
_symmetry.space_group_name_H-M   'P 1'
#
loop_
_entity.id
_entity.type
_entity.pdbx_description
1 polymer ?
#
loop_
_entity_poly.entity_id
_entity_poly.type
_entity_poly.pdbx_seq_one_letter_code
_entity_poly.pdbx_strand_id
1 'polypeptide(L)'
;MFSPEMPLKGNILFFDLDVVIFDNIDQLFTHDAGKFMIIRDFNRCRIKDWKLSNSSCMRWQSGTMHYLWNEFKANSAQIMQQNHGDQDWITKRAKDDINWWPDQWVRSYKWEMIGLKDTKLLTKDGKKWFRTPAKIENDNKVAVFHGSPNPMECADKFVEDNWR
;
A
#
# COMPACT_ATOMS: atom_id res chain seq x y z
N MET A 1 -3.06 3.48 14.25
CA MET A 1 -3.54 4.45 13.25
C MET A 1 -5.02 4.82 13.41
N PHE A 2 -5.95 3.93 13.65
CA PHE A 2 -7.39 4.27 13.80
C PHE A 2 -7.83 4.69 15.21
N SER A 3 -6.89 5.06 16.10
CA SER A 3 -7.21 5.47 17.47
C SER A 3 -8.07 6.73 17.52
N PRO A 4 -9.10 6.80 18.36
CA PRO A 4 -9.85 8.03 18.61
C PRO A 4 -8.98 9.14 19.23
N GLU A 5 -7.86 8.78 19.84
CA GLU A 5 -6.90 9.70 20.47
C GLU A 5 -5.93 10.32 19.45
N MET A 6 -5.96 9.87 18.19
CA MET A 6 -5.11 10.42 17.15
C MET A 6 -5.42 11.91 16.92
N PRO A 7 -4.43 12.82 16.94
CA PRO A 7 -4.66 14.26 16.87
C PRO A 7 -5.10 14.75 15.49
N LEU A 8 -4.90 13.93 14.45
CA LEU A 8 -5.23 14.29 13.07
C LEU A 8 -6.74 14.31 12.85
N LYS A 9 -7.21 15.33 12.12
CA LYS A 9 -8.62 15.54 11.80
C LYS A 9 -8.82 15.68 10.28
N GLY A 10 -10.04 15.40 9.83
CA GLY A 10 -10.38 15.47 8.40
C GLY A 10 -10.02 14.20 7.64
N ASN A 11 -9.69 14.33 6.36
CA ASN A 11 -9.21 13.23 5.55
C ASN A 11 -7.77 12.89 5.92
N ILE A 12 -7.54 11.65 6.30
CA ILE A 12 -6.22 11.13 6.66
C ILE A 12 -5.78 10.22 5.53
N LEU A 13 -4.64 10.55 4.91
CA LEU A 13 -3.97 9.70 3.94
C LEU A 13 -2.72 9.12 4.58
N PHE A 14 -2.61 7.81 4.56
CA PHE A 14 -1.53 7.03 5.17
C PHE A 14 -0.73 6.31 4.08
N PHE A 15 0.58 6.31 4.25
CA PHE A 15 1.52 5.51 3.47
C PHE A 15 2.46 4.74 4.39
N ASP A 16 2.81 3.52 4.00
CA ASP A 16 3.95 2.81 4.57
C ASP A 16 5.27 3.51 4.21
N LEU A 17 6.34 3.18 4.92
CA LEU A 17 7.67 3.78 4.69
C LEU A 17 8.36 3.26 3.42
N ASP A 18 7.89 2.17 2.86
CA ASP A 18 8.45 1.52 1.68
C ASP A 18 7.70 1.85 0.39
N VAL A 19 7.23 3.09 0.29
CA VAL A 19 6.57 3.61 -0.93
C VAL A 19 7.38 4.74 -1.58
N VAL A 20 7.24 4.88 -2.88
CA VAL A 20 7.79 6.00 -3.66
C VAL A 20 6.64 6.74 -4.33
N ILE A 21 6.47 8.02 -3.95
CA ILE A 21 5.50 8.93 -4.57
C ILE A 21 6.23 9.66 -5.71
N PHE A 22 5.74 9.58 -6.93
CA PHE A 22 6.43 10.09 -8.10
C PHE A 22 5.55 10.94 -9.05
N ASP A 23 4.28 11.09 -8.73
CA ASP A 23 3.36 11.98 -9.43
C ASP A 23 2.41 12.65 -8.45
N ASN A 24 1.60 13.60 -8.92
CA ASN A 24 0.62 14.32 -8.13
C ASN A 24 -0.40 13.38 -7.48
N ILE A 25 -0.56 13.49 -6.16
CA ILE A 25 -1.43 12.65 -5.33
C ILE A 25 -2.73 13.34 -4.91
N ASP A 26 -3.07 14.53 -5.41
CA ASP A 26 -4.28 15.27 -5.02
C ASP A 26 -5.56 14.43 -5.23
N GLN A 27 -5.57 13.60 -6.26
CA GLN A 27 -6.68 12.70 -6.53
C GLN A 27 -6.90 11.65 -5.43
N LEU A 28 -5.86 11.28 -4.65
CA LEU A 28 -6.03 10.39 -3.50
C LEU A 28 -6.84 11.04 -2.37
N PHE A 29 -6.94 12.36 -2.33
CA PHE A 29 -7.78 13.07 -1.37
C PHE A 29 -9.22 13.25 -1.85
N THR A 30 -9.43 13.36 -3.15
CA THR A 30 -10.72 13.78 -3.73
C THR A 30 -11.56 12.63 -4.31
N HIS A 31 -10.92 11.56 -4.77
CA HIS A 31 -11.61 10.39 -5.33
C HIS A 31 -12.46 9.71 -4.27
N ASP A 32 -13.73 9.47 -4.56
CA ASP A 32 -14.69 8.86 -3.63
C ASP A 32 -14.61 9.45 -2.21
N ALA A 33 -14.70 10.78 -2.14
CA ALA A 33 -14.55 11.52 -0.88
C ALA A 33 -15.45 10.97 0.24
N GLY A 34 -14.88 10.86 1.44
CA GLY A 34 -15.58 10.33 2.62
C GLY A 34 -15.56 8.81 2.76
N LYS A 35 -15.19 8.06 1.72
CA LYS A 35 -15.09 6.59 1.81
C LYS A 35 -13.74 6.15 2.37
N PHE A 36 -13.69 4.96 2.98
CA PHE A 36 -12.45 4.27 3.30
C PHE A 36 -11.85 3.70 2.02
N MET A 37 -10.67 4.18 1.66
CA MET A 37 -9.95 3.76 0.45
C MET A 37 -8.70 2.99 0.84
N ILE A 38 -8.42 1.89 0.14
CA ILE A 38 -7.26 1.02 0.38
C ILE A 38 -6.80 0.43 -0.95
N ILE A 39 -5.59 -0.12 -1.02
CA ILE A 39 -5.11 -0.81 -2.21
C ILE A 39 -5.82 -2.17 -2.34
N ARG A 40 -6.30 -2.53 -3.53
CA ARG A 40 -6.57 -3.92 -3.86
C ARG A 40 -5.22 -4.63 -3.98
N ASP A 41 -4.96 -5.64 -3.14
CA ASP A 41 -3.67 -6.30 -3.03
C ASP A 41 -3.08 -6.72 -4.38
N PHE A 42 -1.78 -6.67 -4.50
CA PHE A 42 -1.06 -6.85 -5.76
C PHE A 42 -1.12 -8.25 -6.35
N ASN A 43 -1.61 -9.26 -5.62
CA ASN A 43 -1.96 -10.54 -6.23
C ASN A 43 -3.04 -10.40 -7.31
N ARG A 44 -3.74 -9.26 -7.39
CA ARG A 44 -4.64 -8.91 -8.50
C ARG A 44 -4.02 -9.06 -9.89
N CYS A 45 -2.70 -8.86 -10.01
CA CYS A 45 -1.99 -9.02 -11.29
C CYS A 45 -1.72 -10.49 -11.66
N ARG A 46 -1.96 -11.42 -10.74
CA ARG A 46 -1.70 -12.86 -10.88
C ARG A 46 -2.94 -13.73 -10.77
N ILE A 47 -3.90 -13.31 -9.93
CA ILE A 47 -5.09 -14.07 -9.57
C ILE A 47 -6.32 -13.27 -9.96
N LYS A 48 -7.11 -13.82 -10.89
CA LYS A 48 -8.37 -13.21 -11.29
C LYS A 48 -9.30 -13.06 -10.08
N ASP A 49 -10.02 -11.94 -10.02
CA ASP A 49 -11.00 -11.63 -8.97
C ASP A 49 -10.43 -11.63 -7.53
N TRP A 50 -9.14 -11.31 -7.39
CA TRP A 50 -8.51 -11.17 -6.08
C TRP A 50 -9.16 -10.04 -5.27
N LYS A 51 -9.61 -10.35 -4.03
CA LYS A 51 -10.43 -9.46 -3.19
C LYS A 51 -9.81 -9.13 -1.83
N LEU A 52 -8.51 -9.40 -1.64
CA LEU A 52 -7.82 -8.96 -0.45
C LEU A 52 -7.26 -7.55 -0.66
N SER A 53 -6.94 -6.88 0.45
CA SER A 53 -6.39 -5.53 0.42
C SER A 53 -4.94 -5.52 0.86
N ASN A 54 -4.23 -4.46 0.48
CA ASN A 54 -2.89 -4.15 0.98
C ASN A 54 -2.93 -2.77 1.66
N SER A 55 -2.38 -2.67 2.87
CA SER A 55 -2.49 -1.50 3.75
C SER A 55 -1.48 -0.39 3.48
N SER A 56 -0.60 -0.54 2.50
CA SER A 56 0.50 0.41 2.26
C SER A 56 0.08 1.81 1.76
N CYS A 57 -1.16 1.96 1.30
CA CYS A 57 -1.77 3.26 0.99
C CYS A 57 -3.25 3.23 1.34
N MET A 58 -3.63 4.00 2.34
CA MET A 58 -5.02 4.07 2.82
C MET A 58 -5.47 5.51 3.02
N ARG A 59 -6.76 5.76 2.82
CA ARG A 59 -7.41 7.01 3.20
C ARG A 59 -8.71 6.76 3.92
N TRP A 60 -8.94 7.52 5.00
CA TRP A 60 -10.22 7.53 5.73
C TRP A 60 -10.52 8.90 6.31
N GLN A 61 -11.78 9.14 6.64
CA GLN A 61 -12.19 10.30 7.41
C GLN A 61 -11.93 10.04 8.90
N SER A 62 -11.32 10.98 9.60
CA SER A 62 -11.09 10.83 11.05
C SER A 62 -12.40 10.50 11.78
N GLY A 63 -12.35 9.53 12.65
CA GLY A 63 -13.52 9.07 13.41
C GLY A 63 -14.30 7.89 12.81
N THR A 64 -14.24 7.66 11.50
CA THR A 64 -15.09 6.64 10.86
C THR A 64 -14.63 5.20 11.10
N MET A 65 -13.33 4.97 11.33
CA MET A 65 -12.74 3.63 11.46
C MET A 65 -12.34 3.28 12.90
N HIS A 66 -12.85 3.99 13.91
CA HIS A 66 -12.50 3.75 15.32
C HIS A 66 -12.87 2.34 15.82
N TYR A 67 -13.85 1.69 15.21
CA TYR A 67 -14.24 0.33 15.57
C TYR A 67 -13.08 -0.67 15.37
N LEU A 68 -12.25 -0.48 14.34
CA LEU A 68 -11.05 -1.31 14.14
C LEU A 68 -10.09 -1.21 15.32
N TRP A 69 -9.85 0.01 15.80
CA TRP A 69 -9.01 0.23 16.97
C TRP A 69 -9.63 -0.35 18.23
N ASN A 70 -10.90 -0.08 18.48
CA ASN A 70 -11.59 -0.51 19.69
C ASN A 70 -11.60 -2.04 19.81
N GLU A 71 -11.90 -2.75 18.73
CA GLU A 71 -11.90 -4.20 18.70
C GLU A 71 -10.47 -4.76 18.84
N PHE A 72 -9.48 -4.17 18.17
CA PHE A 72 -8.10 -4.57 18.33
C PHE A 72 -7.62 -4.37 19.77
N LYS A 73 -7.93 -3.23 20.38
CA LYS A 73 -7.54 -2.94 21.76
C LYS A 73 -8.16 -3.95 22.76
N ALA A 74 -9.41 -4.35 22.52
CA ALA A 74 -10.11 -5.31 23.36
C ALA A 74 -9.61 -6.76 23.20
N ASN A 75 -9.12 -7.14 22.01
CA ASN A 75 -8.84 -8.53 21.64
C ASN A 75 -7.48 -8.71 20.95
N SER A 76 -6.49 -7.88 21.23
CA SER A 76 -5.23 -7.80 20.48
C SER A 76 -4.50 -9.15 20.36
N ALA A 77 -4.40 -9.91 21.46
CA ALA A 77 -3.71 -11.20 21.44
C ALA A 77 -4.36 -12.20 20.47
N GLN A 78 -5.69 -12.30 20.49
CA GLN A 78 -6.43 -13.19 19.59
C GLN A 78 -6.35 -12.73 18.14
N ILE A 79 -6.47 -11.42 17.90
CA ILE A 79 -6.39 -10.85 16.54
C ILE A 79 -5.01 -11.08 15.94
N MET A 80 -3.93 -10.84 16.70
CA MET A 80 -2.56 -11.10 16.25
C MET A 80 -2.29 -12.59 15.98
N GLN A 81 -2.89 -13.48 16.75
CA GLN A 81 -2.76 -14.91 16.53
C GLN A 81 -3.47 -15.38 15.22
N GLN A 82 -4.57 -14.73 14.86
CA GLN A 82 -5.44 -15.11 13.73
C GLN A 82 -5.10 -14.41 12.40
N ASN A 83 -4.20 -13.43 12.41
CA ASN A 83 -3.87 -12.63 11.24
C ASN A 83 -2.34 -12.45 11.14
N HIS A 84 -1.80 -12.52 9.93
CA HIS A 84 -0.36 -12.37 9.69
C HIS A 84 0.09 -10.90 9.79
N GLY A 85 -0.85 -9.96 9.65
CA GLY A 85 -0.57 -8.53 9.73
C GLY A 85 -1.85 -7.70 9.82
N ASP A 86 -1.67 -6.40 9.88
CA ASP A 86 -2.76 -5.42 9.94
C ASP A 86 -3.66 -5.46 8.70
N GLN A 87 -3.10 -5.66 7.51
CA GLN A 87 -3.87 -5.75 6.27
C GLN A 87 -4.88 -6.92 6.29
N ASP A 88 -4.53 -8.06 6.89
CA ASP A 88 -5.44 -9.21 7.00
C ASP A 88 -6.60 -8.88 7.92
N TRP A 89 -6.30 -8.24 9.06
CA TRP A 89 -7.30 -7.79 10.01
C TRP A 89 -8.24 -6.74 9.40
N ILE A 90 -7.67 -5.71 8.78
CA ILE A 90 -8.43 -4.64 8.11
C ILE A 90 -9.33 -5.24 7.02
N THR A 91 -8.78 -6.10 6.16
CA THR A 91 -9.56 -6.73 5.07
C THR A 91 -10.74 -7.52 5.60
N LYS A 92 -10.55 -8.31 6.65
CA LYS A 92 -11.64 -9.11 7.25
C LYS A 92 -12.70 -8.24 7.90
N ARG A 93 -12.25 -7.26 8.69
CA ARG A 93 -13.14 -6.53 9.57
C ARG A 93 -13.84 -5.37 8.90
N ALA A 94 -13.18 -4.71 7.99
CA ALA A 94 -13.71 -3.57 7.23
C ALA A 94 -14.26 -3.94 5.85
N LYS A 95 -14.52 -5.22 5.57
CA LYS A 95 -14.91 -5.72 4.24
C LYS A 95 -16.06 -4.95 3.57
N ASP A 96 -17.02 -4.46 4.38
CA ASP A 96 -18.20 -3.75 3.88
C ASP A 96 -17.94 -2.24 3.70
N ASP A 97 -16.86 -1.70 4.27
CA ASP A 97 -16.43 -0.31 4.16
C ASP A 97 -15.36 -0.11 3.08
N ILE A 98 -14.68 -1.19 2.66
CA ILE A 98 -13.55 -1.14 1.74
C ILE A 98 -13.99 -0.66 0.36
N ASN A 99 -13.30 0.38 -0.12
CA ASN A 99 -13.29 0.78 -1.51
C ASN A 99 -11.83 0.76 -1.99
N TRP A 100 -11.59 0.25 -3.20
CA TRP A 100 -10.24 0.16 -3.70
C TRP A 100 -9.87 1.36 -4.57
N TRP A 101 -8.62 1.80 -4.41
CA TRP A 101 -8.02 2.73 -5.37
C TRP A 101 -8.11 2.18 -6.78
N PRO A 102 -8.21 3.03 -7.82
CA PRO A 102 -7.94 2.60 -9.19
C PRO A 102 -6.58 1.91 -9.27
N ASP A 103 -6.54 0.69 -9.81
CA ASP A 103 -5.35 -0.16 -9.78
C ASP A 103 -4.12 0.49 -10.40
N GLN A 104 -4.31 1.39 -11.38
CA GLN A 104 -3.23 2.11 -12.04
C GLN A 104 -2.57 3.17 -11.16
N TRP A 105 -3.23 3.69 -10.13
CA TRP A 105 -2.68 4.78 -9.32
C TRP A 105 -1.60 4.32 -8.34
N VAL A 106 -1.80 3.14 -7.74
CA VAL A 106 -0.90 2.57 -6.74
C VAL A 106 -0.44 1.20 -7.22
N ARG A 107 0.82 1.10 -7.61
CA ARG A 107 1.40 -0.06 -8.30
C ARG A 107 2.40 -0.80 -7.44
N SER A 108 2.47 -2.11 -7.59
CA SER A 108 3.61 -2.87 -7.09
C SER A 108 4.83 -2.58 -7.96
N TYR A 109 5.89 -2.06 -7.35
CA TYR A 109 7.15 -1.87 -8.06
C TYR A 109 7.62 -3.17 -8.70
N LYS A 110 7.70 -4.26 -7.94
CA LYS A 110 8.22 -5.55 -8.41
C LYS A 110 7.35 -6.25 -9.44
N TRP A 111 6.06 -6.33 -9.17
CA TRP A 111 5.19 -7.20 -9.98
C TRP A 111 4.58 -6.48 -11.17
N GLU A 112 4.25 -5.20 -11.00
CA GLU A 112 3.51 -4.45 -12.02
C GLU A 112 4.40 -3.50 -12.82
N MET A 113 5.36 -2.81 -12.17
CA MET A 113 6.19 -1.82 -12.87
C MET A 113 7.41 -2.43 -13.55
N ILE A 114 8.06 -3.43 -12.94
CA ILE A 114 9.19 -4.13 -13.57
C ILE A 114 8.86 -5.55 -14.03
N GLY A 115 7.65 -6.02 -13.81
CA GLY A 115 7.14 -7.28 -14.36
C GLY A 115 7.83 -8.53 -13.81
N LEU A 116 8.37 -8.48 -12.59
CA LEU A 116 9.06 -9.63 -12.00
C LEU A 116 8.06 -10.71 -11.61
N LYS A 117 8.08 -11.79 -12.37
CA LYS A 117 7.39 -13.04 -12.01
C LYS A 117 8.27 -13.94 -11.16
N ASP A 118 9.60 -13.91 -11.37
CA ASP A 118 10.61 -14.66 -10.63
C ASP A 118 11.81 -13.79 -10.32
N THR A 119 12.16 -13.76 -9.06
CA THR A 119 12.94 -12.75 -8.42
C THR A 119 14.44 -13.06 -8.42
N LYS A 120 15.19 -12.51 -9.34
CA LYS A 120 16.59 -12.16 -9.05
C LYS A 120 16.70 -10.64 -9.01
N LEU A 121 16.37 -10.07 -7.87
CA LEU A 121 16.51 -8.66 -7.59
C LEU A 121 17.97 -8.33 -7.33
N LEU A 122 18.43 -7.22 -7.88
CA LEU A 122 19.74 -6.68 -7.63
C LEU A 122 19.59 -5.46 -6.72
N THR A 123 20.40 -5.37 -5.68
CA THR A 123 20.45 -4.24 -4.74
C THR A 123 21.69 -3.37 -5.01
N LYS A 124 21.76 -2.18 -4.41
CA LYS A 124 22.93 -1.28 -4.51
C LYS A 124 24.26 -1.95 -4.08
N ASP A 125 24.21 -2.96 -3.23
CA ASP A 125 25.38 -3.72 -2.78
C ASP A 125 25.91 -4.70 -3.84
N GLY A 126 25.32 -4.74 -5.04
CA GLY A 126 25.72 -5.65 -6.13
C GLY A 126 25.27 -7.10 -5.94
N LYS A 127 24.58 -7.43 -4.87
CA LYS A 127 24.14 -8.80 -4.59
C LYS A 127 22.88 -9.18 -5.35
N LYS A 128 21.99 -8.20 -5.58
CA LYS A 128 20.75 -8.40 -6.34
C LYS A 128 20.33 -7.07 -6.99
N TRP A 129 20.25 -7.01 -8.29
CA TRP A 129 19.87 -5.83 -9.07
C TRP A 129 18.64 -6.10 -9.93
N PHE A 130 17.75 -5.13 -10.03
CA PHE A 130 16.72 -5.17 -11.05
C PHE A 130 17.36 -4.88 -12.42
N ARG A 131 17.19 -5.81 -13.35
CA ARG A 131 17.71 -5.65 -14.71
C ARG A 131 16.78 -4.84 -15.61
N THR A 132 15.51 -4.75 -15.21
CA THR A 132 14.49 -4.05 -15.98
C THR A 132 14.12 -2.78 -15.24
N PRO A 133 14.31 -1.60 -15.83
CA PRO A 133 13.85 -0.34 -15.24
C PRO A 133 12.34 -0.35 -15.02
N ALA A 134 11.88 0.41 -14.03
CA ALA A 134 10.46 0.60 -13.80
C ALA A 134 9.78 1.22 -15.02
N LYS A 135 8.69 0.59 -15.46
CA LYS A 135 7.84 1.12 -16.51
C LYS A 135 6.75 1.98 -15.86
N ILE A 136 6.81 3.27 -16.11
CA ILE A 136 5.82 4.24 -15.67
C ILE A 136 4.78 4.38 -16.78
N GLU A 137 3.53 4.18 -16.45
CA GLU A 137 2.38 4.38 -17.34
C GLU A 137 1.62 5.63 -16.89
N ASN A 138 0.77 6.16 -17.78
CA ASN A 138 -0.12 7.28 -17.43
C ASN A 138 -0.96 6.92 -16.20
N ASP A 139 -1.21 7.90 -15.34
CA ASP A 139 -1.94 7.79 -14.08
C ASP A 139 -1.26 6.98 -12.96
N ASN A 140 -0.06 6.42 -13.18
CA ASN A 140 0.69 5.87 -12.05
C ASN A 140 1.17 7.00 -11.14
N LYS A 141 1.01 6.86 -9.82
CA LYS A 141 1.32 7.91 -8.83
C LYS A 141 2.22 7.42 -7.71
N VAL A 142 2.03 6.19 -7.28
CA VAL A 142 2.70 5.61 -6.12
C VAL A 142 3.19 4.21 -6.46
N ALA A 143 4.45 3.95 -6.17
CA ALA A 143 5.06 2.61 -6.23
C ALA A 143 5.22 2.04 -4.83
N VAL A 144 4.73 0.83 -4.59
CA VAL A 144 4.85 0.12 -3.31
C VAL A 144 5.92 -0.97 -3.42
N PHE A 145 6.86 -0.95 -2.48
CA PHE A 145 7.98 -1.88 -2.37
C PHE A 145 7.68 -2.93 -1.29
N HIS A 146 6.82 -3.89 -1.60
CA HIS A 146 6.50 -4.94 -0.63
C HIS A 146 7.62 -5.98 -0.54
N GLY A 147 8.26 -6.11 0.61
CA GLY A 147 9.41 -6.98 0.83
C GLY A 147 10.69 -6.44 0.17
N SER A 148 11.69 -7.30 -0.02
CA SER A 148 13.00 -6.88 -0.55
C SER A 148 13.02 -6.73 -2.08
N PRO A 149 13.75 -5.72 -2.62
CA PRO A 149 14.43 -4.65 -1.93
C PRO A 149 13.46 -3.60 -1.42
N ASN A 150 13.87 -2.88 -0.37
CA ASN A 150 13.25 -1.60 -0.02
C ASN A 150 13.73 -0.49 -0.96
N PRO A 151 13.09 0.69 -1.01
CA PRO A 151 13.52 1.79 -1.87
C PRO A 151 15.00 2.15 -1.69
N MET A 152 15.48 2.22 -0.44
CA MET A 152 16.88 2.55 -0.12
C MET A 152 17.92 1.53 -0.64
N GLU A 153 17.50 0.30 -0.91
CA GLU A 153 18.35 -0.78 -1.41
C GLU A 153 18.26 -0.91 -2.94
N CYS A 154 17.31 -0.22 -3.55
CA CYS A 154 17.04 -0.33 -4.98
C CYS A 154 17.95 0.61 -5.79
N ALA A 155 18.60 0.09 -6.81
CA ALA A 155 19.48 0.85 -7.70
C ALA A 155 18.79 1.31 -9.00
N ASP A 156 17.48 1.21 -9.08
CA ASP A 156 16.74 1.75 -10.22
C ASP A 156 16.75 3.27 -10.17
N LYS A 157 17.14 3.89 -11.28
CA LYS A 157 17.17 5.35 -11.41
C LYS A 157 15.83 6.00 -11.08
N PHE A 158 14.72 5.33 -11.38
CA PHE A 158 13.38 5.76 -10.97
C PHE A 158 13.31 6.04 -9.46
N VAL A 159 13.87 5.13 -8.64
CA VAL A 159 13.89 5.28 -7.18
C VAL A 159 14.82 6.41 -6.76
N GLU A 160 16.02 6.48 -7.38
CA GLU A 160 16.99 7.54 -7.06
C GLU A 160 16.46 8.94 -7.36
N ASP A 161 15.65 9.08 -8.40
CA ASP A 161 15.07 10.37 -8.81
C ASP A 161 13.88 10.80 -7.91
N ASN A 162 13.13 9.86 -7.34
CA ASN A 162 11.84 10.15 -6.71
C ASN A 162 11.78 9.86 -5.20
N TRP A 163 12.62 8.98 -4.66
CA TRP A 163 12.61 8.65 -3.23
C TRP A 163 13.65 9.49 -2.48
N ARG A 164 13.18 10.36 -1.54
CA ARG A 164 14.01 11.29 -0.77
C ARG A 164 13.60 11.30 0.69
#